data_0dc122c90933cac35e97aa136bc3cf05
#
_entry.id   0dc122c90933cac35e97aa136bc3cf05
#
_cell.length_a   1.000
_cell.length_b   1.000
_cell.length_c   1.000
_cell.angle_alpha   90.00
_cell.angle_beta   90.00
_cell.angle_gamma   90.00
#
_symmetry.space_group_name_H-M   'P 1'
#
loop_
_entity.id
_entity.type
_entity.pdbx_description
1 polymer ?
#
loop_
_entity_poly.entity_id
_entity_poly.type
_entity_poly.pdbx_seq_one_letter_code
_entity_poly.pdbx_strand_id
1 'polypeptide(L)'
;MLCLGRALVLALLMAQLLSAALAMDIEDVSALSIEGTIDATPQFQQYLSSSDRLIIKIFHPENGIEMDAKYSIVRNFQLPLKFRITPYILMDRSTRHEKYIIEVFTDKDKDLLRIESGELFGTTPDTIQLGSRDVKLLLNQFRK
;
A
#
# COMPACT_ATOMS: atom_id res chain seq x y z
N MET A 1 10.59 53.75 21.14
CA MET A 1 9.47 53.14 20.42
C MET A 1 9.85 52.31 19.19
N LEU A 2 11.13 52.04 18.92
CA LEU A 2 11.57 51.28 17.71
C LEU A 2 11.86 49.79 17.93
N CYS A 3 11.84 49.26 19.15
CA CYS A 3 12.22 47.86 19.42
C CYS A 3 11.03 46.87 19.34
N LEU A 4 9.78 47.29 19.53
CA LEU A 4 8.62 46.39 19.50
C LEU A 4 8.27 45.89 18.08
N GLY A 5 8.48 46.71 17.06
CA GLY A 5 8.17 46.36 15.67
C GLY A 5 9.09 45.27 15.07
N ARG A 6 10.34 45.19 15.49
CA ARG A 6 11.32 44.21 14.99
C ARG A 6 11.06 42.80 15.56
N ALA A 7 10.65 42.71 16.83
CA ALA A 7 10.33 41.43 17.46
C ALA A 7 9.06 40.78 16.86
N LEU A 8 8.08 41.59 16.53
CA LEU A 8 6.83 41.12 15.94
C LEU A 8 7.02 40.57 14.52
N VAL A 9 7.84 41.24 13.70
CA VAL A 9 8.15 40.80 12.32
C VAL A 9 8.94 39.49 12.33
N LEU A 10 9.89 39.33 13.27
CA LEU A 10 10.67 38.10 13.37
C LEU A 10 9.79 36.89 13.78
N ALA A 11 8.86 37.10 14.71
CA ALA A 11 7.94 36.05 15.15
C ALA A 11 7.00 35.60 14.03
N LEU A 12 6.51 36.53 13.19
CA LEU A 12 5.65 36.20 12.04
C LEU A 12 6.44 35.42 10.96
N LEU A 13 7.70 35.79 10.69
CA LEU A 13 8.53 35.05 9.74
C LEU A 13 8.85 33.62 10.21
N MET A 14 9.11 33.44 11.50
CA MET A 14 9.36 32.10 12.06
C MET A 14 8.12 31.23 12.04
N ALA A 15 6.92 31.76 12.25
CA ALA A 15 5.66 31.04 12.17
C ALA A 15 5.35 30.59 10.72
N GLN A 16 5.67 31.39 9.73
CA GLN A 16 5.50 31.06 8.32
C GLN A 16 6.47 29.98 7.85
N LEU A 17 7.73 30.02 8.32
CA LEU A 17 8.72 29.00 8.01
C LEU A 17 8.37 27.64 8.63
N LEU A 18 7.82 27.62 9.84
CA LEU A 18 7.34 26.40 10.50
C LEU A 18 6.15 25.79 9.79
N SER A 19 5.21 26.58 9.30
CA SER A 19 4.06 26.14 8.53
C SER A 19 4.45 25.56 7.17
N ALA A 20 5.43 26.14 6.51
CA ALA A 20 5.93 25.64 5.22
C ALA A 20 6.67 24.30 5.38
N ALA A 21 7.45 24.11 6.45
CA ALA A 21 8.15 22.87 6.73
C ALA A 21 7.17 21.72 7.05
N LEU A 22 6.09 21.99 7.80
CA LEU A 22 5.04 21.00 8.10
C LEU A 22 4.20 20.62 6.87
N ALA A 23 3.97 21.57 5.96
CA ALA A 23 3.23 21.31 4.72
C ALA A 23 4.04 20.47 3.71
N MET A 24 5.37 20.66 3.65
CA MET A 24 6.24 19.86 2.78
C MET A 24 6.28 18.37 3.18
N ASP A 25 6.27 18.06 4.48
CA ASP A 25 6.30 16.66 4.94
C ASP A 25 5.01 15.88 4.60
N ILE A 26 3.85 16.53 4.57
CA ILE A 26 2.55 15.86 4.32
C ILE A 26 2.37 15.58 2.82
N GLU A 27 2.75 16.48 1.95
CA GLU A 27 2.64 16.29 0.49
C GLU A 27 3.60 15.21 -0.02
N ASP A 28 4.81 15.13 0.52
CA ASP A 28 5.84 14.19 0.11
C ASP A 28 5.45 12.74 0.44
N VAL A 29 4.82 12.50 1.58
CA VAL A 29 4.35 11.16 1.97
C VAL A 29 3.23 10.65 1.07
N SER A 30 2.31 11.50 0.63
CA SER A 30 1.23 11.13 -0.29
C SER A 30 1.77 10.73 -1.67
N ALA A 31 2.82 11.40 -2.15
CA ALA A 31 3.46 11.13 -3.43
C ALA A 31 4.14 9.74 -3.48
N LEU A 32 4.49 9.18 -2.33
CA LEU A 32 5.13 7.86 -2.20
C LEU A 32 4.14 6.71 -2.06
N SER A 33 2.83 6.96 -2.08
CA SER A 33 1.83 5.88 -2.04
C SER A 33 1.88 5.03 -3.31
N ILE A 34 1.65 3.73 -3.16
CA ILE A 34 1.44 2.80 -4.26
C ILE A 34 -0.06 2.68 -4.49
N GLU A 35 -0.51 2.92 -5.71
CA GLU A 35 -1.92 2.87 -6.07
C GLU A 35 -2.16 1.93 -7.24
N GLY A 36 -3.33 1.28 -7.24
CA GLY A 36 -3.65 0.38 -8.34
C GLY A 36 -5.07 -0.18 -8.27
N THR A 37 -5.27 -1.21 -9.06
CA THR A 37 -6.55 -1.91 -9.19
C THR A 37 -6.32 -3.42 -9.11
N ILE A 38 -7.19 -4.09 -8.37
CA ILE A 38 -7.27 -5.54 -8.30
C ILE A 38 -8.51 -5.97 -9.06
N ASP A 39 -8.36 -6.97 -9.92
CA ASP A 39 -9.45 -7.59 -10.65
C ASP A 39 -9.24 -9.12 -10.74
N ALA A 40 -10.21 -9.83 -11.27
CA ALA A 40 -10.09 -11.25 -11.57
C ALA A 40 -10.29 -11.49 -13.07
N THR A 41 -9.50 -12.39 -13.64
CA THR A 41 -9.77 -12.79 -15.03
C THR A 41 -11.12 -13.48 -15.12
N PRO A 42 -11.85 -13.35 -16.25
CA PRO A 42 -13.24 -13.83 -16.37
C PRO A 42 -13.44 -15.29 -15.95
N GLN A 43 -12.49 -16.15 -16.27
CA GLN A 43 -12.54 -17.57 -15.93
C GLN A 43 -12.46 -17.85 -14.42
N PHE A 44 -11.90 -16.91 -13.61
CA PHE A 44 -11.76 -17.07 -12.17
C PHE A 44 -12.87 -16.36 -11.37
N GLN A 45 -13.63 -15.48 -11.98
CA GLN A 45 -14.71 -14.75 -11.30
C GLN A 45 -15.75 -15.69 -10.66
N GLN A 46 -16.02 -16.85 -11.27
CA GLN A 46 -16.95 -17.85 -10.74
C GLN A 46 -16.52 -18.49 -9.41
N TYR A 47 -15.25 -18.38 -9.02
CA TYR A 47 -14.72 -18.93 -7.77
C TYR A 47 -14.75 -17.92 -6.62
N LEU A 48 -15.12 -16.67 -6.88
CA LEU A 48 -15.28 -15.64 -5.86
C LEU A 48 -16.58 -15.82 -5.10
N SER A 49 -16.53 -15.63 -3.79
CA SER A 49 -17.70 -15.62 -2.92
C SER A 49 -17.76 -14.31 -2.13
N SER A 50 -18.98 -13.84 -1.83
CA SER A 50 -19.20 -12.67 -0.99
C SER A 50 -18.70 -12.84 0.46
N SER A 51 -18.49 -14.08 0.90
CA SER A 51 -17.94 -14.41 2.21
C SER A 51 -16.42 -14.43 2.25
N ASP A 52 -15.75 -14.44 1.09
CA ASP A 52 -14.29 -14.45 1.01
C ASP A 52 -13.70 -13.16 1.56
N ARG A 53 -12.51 -13.26 2.13
CA ARG A 53 -11.66 -12.10 2.39
C ARG A 53 -10.68 -11.94 1.24
N LEU A 54 -10.34 -10.71 0.89
CA LEU A 54 -9.26 -10.40 -0.02
C LEU A 54 -8.06 -9.93 0.79
N ILE A 55 -6.95 -10.58 0.60
CA ILE A 55 -5.70 -10.27 1.30
C ILE A 55 -4.77 -9.59 0.30
N ILE A 56 -4.27 -8.43 0.67
CA ILE A 56 -3.21 -7.72 -0.06
C ILE A 56 -1.95 -7.85 0.79
N LYS A 57 -0.96 -8.54 0.26
CA LYS A 57 0.34 -8.71 0.90
C LYS A 57 1.37 -7.90 0.13
N ILE A 58 2.17 -7.11 0.83
CA ILE A 58 3.30 -6.40 0.25
C ILE A 58 4.57 -6.74 1.01
N PHE A 59 5.65 -6.97 0.31
CA PHE A 59 6.93 -7.31 0.89
C PHE A 59 8.10 -6.83 0.03
N HIS A 60 9.27 -6.75 0.61
CA HIS A 60 10.53 -6.51 -0.09
C HIS A 60 11.21 -7.83 -0.42
N PRO A 61 11.52 -8.11 -1.71
CA PRO A 61 12.27 -9.30 -2.09
C PRO A 61 13.77 -9.07 -1.87
N GLU A 62 14.41 -9.88 -1.05
CA GLU A 62 15.85 -9.86 -0.85
C GLU A 62 16.43 -11.28 -0.95
N ASN A 63 17.29 -11.51 -1.95
CA ASN A 63 17.92 -12.83 -2.18
C ASN A 63 16.93 -14.01 -2.25
N GLY A 64 15.73 -13.78 -2.80
CA GLY A 64 14.67 -14.79 -2.88
C GLY A 64 13.89 -14.99 -1.57
N ILE A 65 14.12 -14.17 -0.56
CA ILE A 65 13.43 -14.20 0.72
C ILE A 65 12.47 -13.01 0.79
N GLU A 66 11.29 -13.25 1.33
CA GLU A 66 10.32 -12.19 1.62
C GLU A 66 10.70 -11.47 2.91
N MET A 67 11.04 -10.20 2.81
CA MET A 67 11.36 -9.35 3.95
C MET A 67 10.24 -8.36 4.24
N ASP A 68 10.00 -8.11 5.52
CA ASP A 68 9.07 -7.08 6.01
C ASP A 68 7.65 -7.18 5.43
N ALA A 69 7.14 -8.39 5.29
CA ALA A 69 5.79 -8.62 4.76
C ALA A 69 4.72 -7.94 5.62
N LYS A 70 3.85 -7.16 4.96
CA LYS A 70 2.68 -6.51 5.57
C LYS A 70 1.42 -7.00 4.87
N TYR A 71 0.34 -7.11 5.63
CA TYR A 71 -0.93 -7.63 5.16
C TYR A 71 -2.04 -6.61 5.39
N SER A 72 -2.90 -6.47 4.40
CA SER A 72 -4.16 -5.74 4.50
C SER A 72 -5.31 -6.69 4.18
N ILE A 73 -6.34 -6.70 5.02
CA ILE A 73 -7.50 -7.58 4.89
C ILE A 73 -8.70 -6.75 4.46
N VAL A 74 -9.26 -7.05 3.28
CA VAL A 74 -10.46 -6.41 2.77
C VAL A 74 -11.62 -7.40 2.84
N ARG A 75 -12.70 -6.98 3.52
CA ARG A 75 -13.93 -7.74 3.64
C ARG A 75 -15.01 -7.13 2.77
N ASN A 76 -15.96 -7.94 2.33
CA ASN A 76 -17.08 -7.48 1.50
C ASN A 76 -16.62 -6.71 0.26
N PHE A 77 -15.53 -7.17 -0.37
CA PHE A 77 -14.95 -6.52 -1.53
C PHE A 77 -15.80 -6.77 -2.79
N GLN A 78 -15.67 -5.84 -3.71
CA GLN A 78 -16.20 -5.97 -5.07
C GLN A 78 -15.07 -5.68 -6.06
N LEU A 79 -14.98 -6.46 -7.11
CA LEU A 79 -14.00 -6.26 -8.18
C LEU A 79 -14.66 -5.52 -9.36
N PRO A 80 -13.93 -4.63 -10.03
CA PRO A 80 -12.54 -4.23 -9.76
C PRO A 80 -12.43 -3.37 -8.49
N LEU A 81 -11.44 -3.66 -7.65
CA LEU A 81 -11.17 -2.95 -6.40
C LEU A 81 -9.97 -2.00 -6.56
N LYS A 82 -10.15 -0.72 -6.30
CA LYS A 82 -9.03 0.23 -6.18
C LYS A 82 -8.36 0.07 -4.82
N PHE A 83 -7.03 0.07 -4.80
CA PHE A 83 -6.26 0.02 -3.56
C PHE A 83 -5.23 1.15 -3.50
N ARG A 84 -4.86 1.50 -2.28
CA ARG A 84 -3.79 2.44 -1.98
C ARG A 84 -3.01 1.95 -0.77
N ILE A 85 -1.69 1.81 -0.94
CA ILE A 85 -0.76 1.46 0.13
C ILE A 85 0.05 2.69 0.44
N THR A 86 -0.08 3.18 1.67
CA THR A 86 0.65 4.38 2.11
C THR A 86 2.02 3.99 2.66
N PRO A 87 3.04 4.85 2.57
CA PRO A 87 4.37 4.57 3.10
C PRO A 87 4.39 4.22 4.59
N TYR A 88 3.44 4.74 5.37
CA TYR A 88 3.34 4.43 6.81
C TYR A 88 3.12 2.94 7.11
N ILE A 89 2.48 2.22 6.20
CA ILE A 89 2.31 0.77 6.32
C ILE A 89 3.63 0.05 6.04
N LEU A 90 4.48 0.64 5.19
CA LEU A 90 5.71 0.04 4.68
C LEU A 90 6.95 0.42 5.49
N MET A 91 6.88 1.53 6.23
CA MET A 91 8.00 2.00 7.03
C MET A 91 7.95 1.39 8.44
N ASP A 92 8.71 0.36 8.66
CA ASP A 92 9.36 0.23 9.97
C ASP A 92 10.44 1.33 10.04
N ARG A 93 10.54 2.01 11.19
CA ARG A 93 11.30 3.26 11.34
C ARG A 93 12.79 3.20 10.95
N SER A 94 13.30 2.02 10.59
CA SER A 94 14.71 1.79 10.32
C SER A 94 15.07 1.45 8.87
N THR A 95 14.12 1.00 8.02
CA THR A 95 14.48 0.48 6.70
C THR A 95 13.45 0.88 5.64
N ARG A 96 13.82 1.79 4.75
CA ARG A 96 13.06 2.12 3.55
C ARG A 96 13.60 1.26 2.41
N HIS A 97 12.80 0.34 1.93
CA HIS A 97 13.13 -0.43 0.73
C HIS A 97 12.73 0.36 -0.53
N GLU A 98 13.46 0.16 -1.61
CA GLU A 98 13.17 0.83 -2.88
C GLU A 98 12.22 0.02 -3.75
N LYS A 99 12.19 -1.31 -3.58
CA LYS A 99 11.46 -2.23 -4.43
C LYS A 99 10.57 -3.15 -3.61
N TYR A 100 9.35 -3.35 -4.09
CA TYR A 100 8.34 -4.18 -3.45
C TYR A 100 7.71 -5.13 -4.44
N ILE A 101 7.17 -6.23 -3.94
CA ILE A 101 6.24 -7.12 -4.64
C ILE A 101 4.91 -7.03 -3.90
N ILE A 102 3.81 -7.01 -4.66
CA ILE A 102 2.47 -7.11 -4.11
C ILE A 102 1.85 -8.43 -4.60
N GLU A 103 1.38 -9.19 -3.65
CA GLU A 103 0.54 -10.36 -3.85
C GLU A 103 -0.88 -10.08 -3.39
N VAL A 104 -1.84 -10.63 -4.09
CA VAL A 104 -3.25 -10.58 -3.71
C VAL A 104 -3.81 -11.99 -3.76
N PHE A 105 -4.57 -12.37 -2.75
CA PHE A 105 -5.23 -13.67 -2.73
C PHE A 105 -6.55 -13.63 -1.98
N THR A 106 -7.45 -14.54 -2.35
CA THR A 106 -8.67 -14.78 -1.59
C THR A 106 -8.38 -15.73 -0.44
N ASP A 107 -9.08 -15.54 0.66
CA ASP A 107 -9.00 -16.36 1.86
C ASP A 107 -10.43 -16.77 2.24
N LYS A 108 -10.71 -18.05 2.14
CA LYS A 108 -12.03 -18.62 2.30
C LYS A 108 -12.32 -19.08 3.73
N ASP A 109 -11.32 -19.65 4.38
CA ASP A 109 -11.44 -20.24 5.73
C ASP A 109 -11.09 -19.27 6.87
N LYS A 110 -10.62 -18.06 6.52
CA LYS A 110 -10.18 -17.02 7.45
C LYS A 110 -8.91 -17.36 8.23
N ASP A 111 -8.11 -18.29 7.70
CA ASP A 111 -6.78 -18.65 8.21
C ASP A 111 -5.72 -18.31 7.15
N LEU A 112 -4.95 -17.25 7.37
CA LEU A 112 -3.94 -16.77 6.41
C LEU A 112 -2.82 -17.80 6.14
N LEU A 113 -2.58 -18.73 7.06
CA LEU A 113 -1.52 -19.71 6.96
C LEU A 113 -1.97 -20.99 6.23
N ARG A 114 -3.27 -21.22 6.17
CA ARG A 114 -3.85 -22.35 5.49
C ARG A 114 -4.27 -21.96 4.08
N ILE A 115 -4.06 -22.84 3.14
CA ILE A 115 -4.52 -22.70 1.76
C ILE A 115 -5.69 -23.64 1.55
N GLU A 116 -6.85 -23.08 1.23
CA GLU A 116 -8.05 -23.86 0.93
C GLU A 116 -8.28 -23.97 -0.56
N SER A 117 -8.90 -25.09 -0.97
CA SER A 117 -9.23 -25.32 -2.38
C SER A 117 -10.14 -24.23 -2.94
N GLY A 118 -9.77 -23.69 -4.09
CA GLY A 118 -10.53 -22.62 -4.76
C GLY A 118 -10.13 -21.21 -4.33
N GLU A 119 -9.14 -21.04 -3.46
CA GLU A 119 -8.54 -19.74 -3.22
C GLU A 119 -7.78 -19.27 -4.46
N LEU A 120 -7.95 -17.99 -4.78
CA LEU A 120 -7.34 -17.36 -5.93
C LEU A 120 -6.10 -16.56 -5.53
N PHE A 121 -5.18 -16.41 -6.47
CA PHE A 121 -3.92 -15.71 -6.27
C PHE A 121 -3.58 -14.84 -7.48
N GLY A 122 -2.89 -13.73 -7.23
CA GLY A 122 -2.27 -12.87 -8.22
C GLY A 122 -1.08 -12.13 -7.62
N THR A 123 -0.13 -11.76 -8.46
CA THR A 123 1.07 -11.03 -8.03
C THR A 123 1.48 -10.01 -9.08
N THR A 124 2.22 -9.00 -8.69
CA THR A 124 2.90 -8.12 -9.65
C THR A 124 3.95 -8.92 -10.43
N PRO A 125 4.03 -8.77 -11.77
CA PRO A 125 4.99 -9.50 -12.57
C PRO A 125 6.44 -9.11 -12.26
N ASP A 126 6.64 -7.84 -11.86
CA ASP A 126 7.93 -7.26 -11.54
C ASP A 126 7.87 -6.52 -10.19
N THR A 127 9.04 -6.15 -9.69
CA THR A 127 9.11 -5.28 -8.51
C THR A 127 8.58 -3.88 -8.84
N ILE A 128 7.87 -3.29 -7.90
CA ILE A 128 7.33 -1.94 -7.98
C ILE A 128 8.03 -1.02 -6.99
N GLN A 129 8.03 0.28 -7.27
CA GLN A 129 8.63 1.31 -6.42
C GLN A 129 7.56 2.11 -5.68
N LEU A 130 7.96 2.76 -4.59
CA LEU A 130 7.12 3.76 -3.95
C LEU A 130 6.73 4.85 -4.96
N GLY A 131 5.50 5.33 -4.87
CA GLY A 131 4.93 6.28 -5.82
C GLY A 131 4.39 5.66 -7.11
N SER A 132 4.51 4.34 -7.30
CA SER A 132 3.93 3.66 -8.46
C SER A 132 2.41 3.81 -8.48
N ARG A 133 1.88 4.21 -9.65
CA ARG A 133 0.46 4.37 -9.91
C ARG A 133 0.01 3.41 -11.00
N ASP A 134 -1.28 3.16 -11.07
CA ASP A 134 -1.88 2.28 -12.07
C ASP A 134 -1.38 0.83 -12.03
N VAL A 135 -0.93 0.37 -10.85
CA VAL A 135 -0.53 -1.03 -10.62
C VAL A 135 -1.74 -1.93 -10.85
N LYS A 136 -1.59 -2.95 -11.69
CA LYS A 136 -2.64 -3.91 -12.00
C LYS A 136 -2.32 -5.25 -11.39
N LEU A 137 -3.22 -5.75 -10.55
CA LEU A 137 -3.17 -7.07 -9.95
C LEU A 137 -4.35 -7.90 -10.45
N LEU A 138 -4.07 -9.09 -10.95
CA LEU A 138 -5.09 -9.99 -11.47
C LEU A 138 -5.08 -11.29 -10.68
N LEU A 139 -6.23 -11.64 -10.12
CA LEU A 139 -6.50 -12.99 -9.61
C LEU A 139 -6.65 -13.91 -10.84
N ASN A 140 -5.59 -14.62 -11.20
CA ASN A 140 -5.48 -15.35 -12.46
C ASN A 140 -5.02 -16.80 -12.30
N GLN A 141 -4.88 -17.27 -11.08
CA GLN A 141 -4.52 -18.65 -10.77
C GLN A 141 -5.03 -19.06 -9.38
N PHE A 142 -5.06 -20.36 -9.13
CA PHE A 142 -5.31 -20.85 -7.78
C PHE A 142 -4.07 -20.70 -6.90
N ARG A 143 -4.33 -20.38 -5.63
CA ARG A 143 -3.29 -20.33 -4.60
C ARG A 143 -2.74 -21.75 -4.37
N LYS A 144 -1.43 -21.88 -4.24
CA LYS A 144 -0.68 -23.13 -4.06
C LYS A 144 0.07 -23.13 -2.74
#